data_49964f04d7de7fa6dc608ce27b259c07
#
_entry.id   49964f04d7de7fa6dc608ce27b259c07
#
_cell.length_a   1.000
_cell.length_b   1.000
_cell.length_c   1.000
_cell.angle_alpha   90.00
_cell.angle_beta   90.00
_cell.angle_gamma   90.00
#
_symmetry.space_group_name_H-M   'P 1'
#
loop_
_entity.id
_entity.type
_entity.pdbx_description
1 polymer ?
#
loop_
_entity_poly.entity_id
_entity_poly.type
_entity_poly.pdbx_seq_one_letter_code
_entity_poly.pdbx_strand_id
1 'polypeptide(L)'
;MARKFKLGLVRVVTITDDQLLNQHGRLLEHYYPQFTVESRVIEDQPTGIHDDETEALAVPKIIKLVKEWSDVDAIVISCAGDPAVQELRAELPIPVIGAGEATALIAQRYGKKFGVLGITEEVPRAYSRAFGENIVGTCRPEGVNSTLDLMTEEGRKSVVLKALELKALGAEVIALACTGMSTIKIAKVLEEMCQIPVIDPVMAEGLVAYFECLRTVRSESIG
;
A
#
# COMPACT_ATOMS: atom_id res chain seq x y z
N MET A 1 0.10 -28.95 -8.89
CA MET A 1 -0.52 -27.81 -8.16
C MET A 1 0.38 -26.61 -8.32
N ALA A 2 -0.14 -25.40 -8.55
CA ALA A 2 0.69 -24.20 -8.59
C ALA A 2 1.38 -24.01 -7.24
N ARG A 3 2.66 -23.60 -7.25
CA ARG A 3 3.43 -23.30 -6.03
C ARG A 3 2.73 -22.20 -5.23
N LYS A 4 2.58 -22.38 -3.95
CA LYS A 4 2.14 -21.34 -3.02
C LYS A 4 3.34 -20.61 -2.44
N PHE A 5 3.19 -19.31 -2.21
CA PHE A 5 4.17 -18.46 -1.56
C PHE A 5 3.64 -17.96 -0.24
N LYS A 6 4.48 -17.93 0.78
CA LYS A 6 4.13 -17.39 2.09
C LYS A 6 4.64 -15.95 2.20
N LEU A 7 3.75 -15.01 2.43
CA LEU A 7 4.07 -13.60 2.64
C LEU A 7 4.00 -13.23 4.12
N GLY A 8 5.00 -12.49 4.60
CA GLY A 8 4.92 -11.74 5.84
C GLY A 8 4.41 -10.32 5.54
N LEU A 9 3.22 -9.96 6.02
CA LEU A 9 2.62 -8.65 5.81
C LEU A 9 2.64 -7.82 7.10
N VAL A 10 3.30 -6.66 7.04
CA VAL A 10 3.37 -5.71 8.16
C VAL A 10 2.31 -4.64 8.00
N ARG A 11 1.43 -4.50 9.01
CA ARG A 11 0.55 -3.36 9.20
C ARG A 11 1.22 -2.38 10.15
N VAL A 12 1.38 -1.13 9.70
CA VAL A 12 2.12 -0.09 10.43
C VAL A 12 1.26 0.71 11.43
N VAL A 13 0.24 0.07 11.92
CA VAL A 13 -0.70 0.61 12.91
C VAL A 13 -1.04 -0.49 13.91
N THR A 14 -1.18 -0.15 15.18
CA THR A 14 -1.60 -1.12 16.22
C THR A 14 -3.08 -1.45 16.05
N ILE A 15 -3.40 -2.69 15.75
CA ILE A 15 -4.76 -3.19 15.54
C ILE A 15 -4.99 -4.37 16.48
N THR A 16 -6.06 -4.30 17.26
CA THR A 16 -6.47 -5.38 18.19
C THR A 16 -7.58 -6.26 17.62
N ASP A 17 -8.29 -5.81 16.61
CA ASP A 17 -9.34 -6.57 15.92
C ASP A 17 -8.73 -7.48 14.87
N ASP A 18 -8.89 -8.79 15.03
CA ASP A 18 -8.32 -9.81 14.13
C ASP A 18 -8.85 -9.73 12.69
N GLN A 19 -10.09 -9.28 12.50
CA GLN A 19 -10.64 -9.15 11.16
C GLN A 19 -9.99 -7.99 10.41
N LEU A 20 -9.80 -6.87 11.08
CA LEU A 20 -9.15 -5.69 10.54
C LEU A 20 -7.64 -5.92 10.33
N LEU A 21 -6.97 -6.61 11.27
CA LEU A 21 -5.57 -7.00 11.16
C LEU A 21 -5.32 -7.78 9.88
N ASN A 22 -6.11 -8.83 9.67
CA ASN A 22 -5.92 -9.76 8.55
C ASN A 22 -6.57 -9.29 7.23
N GLN A 23 -7.22 -8.13 7.20
CA GLN A 23 -8.00 -7.71 6.03
C GLN A 23 -7.15 -7.53 4.77
N HIS A 24 -5.96 -6.91 4.86
CA HIS A 24 -5.06 -6.75 3.71
C HIS A 24 -4.53 -8.12 3.24
N GLY A 25 -4.14 -8.99 4.17
CA GLY A 25 -3.73 -10.35 3.83
C GLY A 25 -4.82 -11.12 3.08
N ARG A 26 -6.07 -11.05 3.54
CA ARG A 26 -7.21 -11.65 2.83
C ARG A 26 -7.48 -11.04 1.46
N LEU A 27 -7.26 -9.73 1.28
CA LEU A 27 -7.34 -9.09 -0.04
C LEU A 27 -6.26 -9.64 -0.97
N LEU A 28 -5.03 -9.77 -0.48
CA LEU A 28 -3.92 -10.34 -1.24
C LEU A 28 -4.21 -11.80 -1.64
N GLU A 29 -4.67 -12.63 -0.73
CA GLU A 29 -5.05 -14.03 -1.01
C GLU A 29 -6.23 -14.14 -1.98
N HIS A 30 -7.15 -13.17 -1.95
CA HIS A 30 -8.28 -13.10 -2.87
C HIS A 30 -7.83 -12.74 -4.30
N TYR A 31 -6.99 -11.70 -4.45
CA TYR A 31 -6.49 -11.26 -5.76
C TYR A 31 -5.43 -12.20 -6.33
N TYR A 32 -4.64 -12.80 -5.46
CA TYR A 32 -3.51 -13.67 -5.80
C TYR A 32 -3.61 -15.00 -5.03
N PRO A 33 -4.40 -15.98 -5.51
CA PRO A 33 -4.66 -17.24 -4.80
C PRO A 33 -3.42 -18.10 -4.55
N GLN A 34 -2.27 -17.72 -5.13
CA GLN A 34 -0.98 -18.36 -4.89
C GLN A 34 -0.36 -17.95 -3.56
N PHE A 35 -0.86 -16.92 -2.90
CA PHE A 35 -0.37 -16.49 -1.61
C PHE A 35 -1.05 -17.21 -0.44
N THR A 36 -0.28 -17.33 0.63
CA THR A 36 -0.73 -17.49 2.00
C THR A 36 -0.08 -16.37 2.80
N VAL A 37 -0.87 -15.56 3.48
CA VAL A 37 -0.40 -14.32 4.09
C VAL A 37 -0.50 -14.40 5.62
N GLU A 38 0.63 -14.19 6.28
CA GLU A 38 0.70 -13.99 7.72
C GLU A 38 0.81 -12.49 7.99
N SER A 39 -0.25 -11.90 8.56
CA SER A 39 -0.30 -10.47 8.88
C SER A 39 0.10 -10.23 10.33
N ARG A 40 0.99 -9.25 10.54
CA ARG A 40 1.36 -8.77 11.88
C ARG A 40 1.27 -7.25 11.95
N VAL A 41 1.11 -6.73 13.15
CA VAL A 41 1.07 -5.27 13.46
C VAL A 41 2.28 -4.88 14.27
N ILE A 42 2.67 -3.61 14.18
CA ILE A 42 3.62 -3.01 15.12
C ILE A 42 2.89 -2.56 16.39
N GLU A 43 3.57 -2.64 17.51
CA GLU A 43 3.06 -2.21 18.81
C GLU A 43 3.19 -0.68 19.00
N ASP A 44 2.39 -0.10 19.89
CA ASP A 44 2.45 1.31 20.28
C ASP A 44 2.46 2.32 19.12
N GLN A 45 1.61 2.06 18.12
CA GLN A 45 1.42 2.94 16.96
C GLN A 45 -0.09 3.08 16.64
N PRO A 46 -0.90 3.58 17.58
CA PRO A 46 -2.37 3.54 17.49
C PRO A 46 -2.94 4.37 16.33
N THR A 47 -2.25 5.44 15.92
CA THR A 47 -2.67 6.31 14.80
C THR A 47 -2.03 5.97 13.45
N GLY A 48 -1.14 4.98 13.42
CA GLY A 48 -0.35 4.64 12.25
C GLY A 48 0.73 5.67 11.94
N ILE A 49 1.11 5.77 10.66
CA ILE A 49 2.12 6.72 10.16
C ILE A 49 1.40 7.80 9.36
N HIS A 50 1.60 9.07 9.72
CA HIS A 50 0.98 10.23 9.08
C HIS A 50 1.90 11.45 9.00
N ASP A 51 3.13 11.37 9.56
CA ASP A 51 4.18 12.37 9.51
C ASP A 51 5.57 11.74 9.74
N ASP A 52 6.62 12.53 9.62
CA ASP A 52 8.02 12.09 9.79
C ASP A 52 8.31 11.57 11.22
N GLU A 53 7.66 12.13 12.25
CA GLU A 53 7.84 11.72 13.65
C GLU A 53 7.28 10.32 13.88
N THR A 54 6.06 10.09 13.44
CA THR A 54 5.41 8.76 13.54
C THR A 54 6.09 7.72 12.66
N GLU A 55 6.67 8.11 11.52
CA GLU A 55 7.50 7.23 10.70
C GLU A 55 8.80 6.85 11.42
N ALA A 56 9.51 7.82 11.99
CA ALA A 56 10.76 7.57 12.73
C ALA A 56 10.56 6.62 13.93
N LEU A 57 9.40 6.71 14.60
CA LEU A 57 9.03 5.79 15.68
C LEU A 57 8.67 4.38 15.18
N ALA A 58 8.09 4.27 13.98
CA ALA A 58 7.63 3.01 13.42
C ALA A 58 8.77 2.17 12.83
N VAL A 59 9.75 2.79 12.15
CA VAL A 59 10.85 2.11 11.45
C VAL A 59 11.56 1.05 12.30
N PRO A 60 12.05 1.34 13.52
CA PRO A 60 12.73 0.32 14.34
C PRO A 60 11.79 -0.81 14.78
N LYS A 61 10.50 -0.53 14.98
CA LYS A 61 9.48 -1.53 15.33
C LYS A 61 9.21 -2.47 14.15
N ILE A 62 9.11 -1.93 12.93
CA ILE A 62 8.95 -2.71 11.71
C ILE A 62 10.14 -3.64 11.51
N ILE A 63 11.38 -3.13 11.61
CA ILE A 63 12.61 -3.91 11.44
C ILE A 63 12.66 -5.04 12.48
N LYS A 64 12.35 -4.75 13.75
CA LYS A 64 12.30 -5.76 14.79
C LYS A 64 11.29 -6.85 14.47
N LEU A 65 10.06 -6.47 14.10
CA LEU A 65 8.98 -7.41 13.80
C LEU A 65 9.31 -8.32 12.62
N VAL A 66 9.89 -7.74 11.56
CA VAL A 66 10.24 -8.50 10.35
C VAL A 66 11.31 -9.56 10.64
N LYS A 67 12.26 -9.28 11.52
CA LYS A 67 13.30 -10.25 11.92
C LYS A 67 12.77 -11.46 12.69
N GLU A 68 11.55 -11.44 13.15
CA GLU A 68 10.90 -12.58 13.80
C GLU A 68 10.35 -13.62 12.82
N TRP A 69 10.27 -13.29 11.51
CA TRP A 69 9.89 -14.26 10.49
C TRP A 69 11.12 -15.04 9.99
N SER A 70 11.00 -16.35 9.93
CA SER A 70 12.06 -17.25 9.47
C SER A 70 11.69 -18.05 8.20
N ASP A 71 10.41 -18.07 7.83
CA ASP A 71 9.85 -19.00 6.83
C ASP A 71 8.88 -18.31 5.85
N VAL A 72 9.19 -17.08 5.43
CA VAL A 72 8.41 -16.34 4.42
C VAL A 72 9.21 -16.17 3.13
N ASP A 73 8.51 -16.21 1.99
CA ASP A 73 9.13 -16.03 0.67
C ASP A 73 9.36 -14.55 0.33
N ALA A 74 8.58 -13.64 0.90
CA ALA A 74 8.73 -12.19 0.78
C ALA A 74 8.08 -11.44 1.95
N ILE A 75 8.53 -10.21 2.16
CA ILE A 75 7.94 -9.25 3.11
C ILE A 75 7.17 -8.18 2.35
N VAL A 76 5.99 -7.83 2.85
CA VAL A 76 5.16 -6.73 2.34
C VAL A 76 4.97 -5.70 3.45
N ILE A 77 5.39 -4.46 3.20
CA ILE A 77 5.14 -3.32 4.08
C ILE A 77 3.89 -2.61 3.58
N SER A 78 2.74 -2.95 4.17
CA SER A 78 1.44 -2.45 3.72
C SER A 78 1.17 -1.04 4.26
N CYS A 79 1.99 -0.09 3.78
CA CYS A 79 1.93 1.34 4.03
C CYS A 79 2.43 2.10 2.80
N ALA A 80 1.68 3.09 2.36
CA ALA A 80 2.02 3.88 1.16
C ALA A 80 3.23 4.83 1.35
N GLY A 81 3.70 5.02 2.59
CA GLY A 81 4.96 5.71 2.90
C GLY A 81 6.21 4.86 2.70
N ASP A 82 6.06 3.53 2.57
CA ASP A 82 7.15 2.56 2.43
C ASP A 82 8.19 2.60 3.58
N PRO A 83 7.78 2.71 4.85
CA PRO A 83 8.72 2.81 5.97
C PRO A 83 9.55 1.54 6.10
N ALA A 84 10.83 1.68 6.41
CA ALA A 84 11.82 0.61 6.58
C ALA A 84 12.09 -0.26 5.34
N VAL A 85 11.50 0.01 4.18
CA VAL A 85 11.67 -0.85 2.98
C VAL A 85 13.13 -0.88 2.54
N GLN A 86 13.84 0.25 2.52
CA GLN A 86 15.22 0.32 2.06
C GLN A 86 16.18 -0.35 3.05
N GLU A 87 15.96 -0.13 4.33
CA GLU A 87 16.73 -0.75 5.42
C GLU A 87 16.60 -2.28 5.38
N LEU A 88 15.37 -2.76 5.25
CA LEU A 88 15.09 -4.20 5.18
C LEU A 88 15.68 -4.84 3.92
N ARG A 89 15.65 -4.16 2.77
CA ARG A 89 16.30 -4.64 1.53
C ARG A 89 17.79 -4.76 1.65
N ALA A 90 18.43 -3.91 2.46
CA ALA A 90 19.86 -3.98 2.69
C ALA A 90 20.25 -5.17 3.61
N GLU A 91 19.33 -5.65 4.43
CA GLU A 91 19.61 -6.68 5.44
C GLU A 91 19.07 -8.07 5.05
N LEU A 92 17.98 -8.15 4.28
CA LEU A 92 17.29 -9.41 4.02
C LEU A 92 17.62 -10.00 2.64
N PRO A 93 17.80 -11.33 2.55
CA PRO A 93 18.03 -12.02 1.28
C PRO A 93 16.74 -12.26 0.46
N ILE A 94 15.57 -11.98 1.02
CA ILE A 94 14.25 -12.16 0.40
C ILE A 94 13.69 -10.82 -0.07
N PRO A 95 12.77 -10.80 -1.06
CA PRO A 95 12.14 -9.58 -1.52
C PRO A 95 11.39 -8.84 -0.42
N VAL A 96 11.54 -7.50 -0.41
CA VAL A 96 10.77 -6.59 0.43
C VAL A 96 10.03 -5.61 -0.45
N ILE A 97 8.70 -5.60 -0.34
CA ILE A 97 7.81 -4.83 -1.20
C ILE A 97 7.15 -3.73 -0.37
N GLY A 98 7.21 -2.49 -0.87
CA GLY A 98 6.46 -1.37 -0.32
C GLY A 98 5.19 -1.10 -1.12
N ALA A 99 4.10 -0.75 -0.44
CA ALA A 99 2.83 -0.45 -1.09
C ALA A 99 2.89 0.83 -1.93
N GLY A 100 3.66 1.83 -1.49
CA GLY A 100 3.78 3.12 -2.17
C GLY A 100 4.50 2.99 -3.51
N GLU A 101 5.70 2.40 -3.52
CA GLU A 101 6.45 2.18 -4.75
C GLU A 101 5.72 1.25 -5.73
N ALA A 102 5.05 0.22 -5.23
CA ALA A 102 4.25 -0.67 -6.06
C ALA A 102 3.09 0.07 -6.72
N THR A 103 2.37 0.91 -5.96
CA THR A 103 1.27 1.74 -6.49
C THR A 103 1.77 2.71 -7.54
N ALA A 104 2.88 3.41 -7.27
CA ALA A 104 3.47 4.36 -8.19
C ALA A 104 3.92 3.69 -9.49
N LEU A 105 4.56 2.53 -9.40
CA LEU A 105 4.99 1.74 -10.57
C LEU A 105 3.80 1.34 -11.45
N ILE A 106 2.71 0.87 -10.86
CA ILE A 106 1.53 0.44 -11.62
C ILE A 106 0.80 1.65 -12.24
N ALA A 107 0.70 2.77 -11.50
CA ALA A 107 0.04 3.97 -12.00
C ALA A 107 0.69 4.52 -13.29
N GLN A 108 2.01 4.45 -13.42
CA GLN A 108 2.74 4.91 -14.61
C GLN A 108 2.32 4.21 -15.92
N ARG A 109 1.68 3.03 -15.82
CA ARG A 109 1.15 2.33 -16.98
C ARG A 109 -0.06 3.02 -17.60
N TYR A 110 -0.83 3.79 -16.83
CA TYR A 110 -2.16 4.26 -17.19
C TYR A 110 -2.21 5.73 -17.64
N GLY A 111 -1.14 6.47 -17.47
CA GLY A 111 -1.13 7.88 -17.88
C GLY A 111 0.18 8.58 -17.56
N LYS A 112 0.21 9.87 -17.88
CA LYS A 112 1.34 10.77 -17.61
C LYS A 112 0.98 11.91 -16.66
N LYS A 113 -0.29 12.03 -16.26
CA LYS A 113 -0.79 13.03 -15.34
C LYS A 113 -1.41 12.32 -14.13
N PHE A 114 -0.78 12.47 -12.98
CA PHE A 114 -1.08 11.69 -11.78
C PHE A 114 -1.78 12.54 -10.75
N GLY A 115 -2.97 12.08 -10.29
CA GLY A 115 -3.56 12.53 -9.06
C GLY A 115 -3.09 11.64 -7.92
N VAL A 116 -2.63 12.23 -6.82
CA VAL A 116 -2.24 11.48 -5.61
C VAL A 116 -3.27 11.75 -4.52
N LEU A 117 -3.96 10.70 -4.08
CA LEU A 117 -5.01 10.78 -3.06
C LEU A 117 -4.53 10.05 -1.80
N GLY A 118 -4.16 10.81 -0.79
CA GLY A 118 -3.60 10.31 0.47
C GLY A 118 -4.31 10.88 1.69
N ILE A 119 -3.76 10.61 2.87
CA ILE A 119 -4.23 11.16 4.16
C ILE A 119 -3.19 12.07 4.81
N THR A 120 -2.03 12.25 4.18
CA THR A 120 -0.94 13.10 4.62
C THR A 120 -0.98 14.44 3.88
N GLU A 121 -0.40 15.47 4.47
CA GLU A 121 -0.23 16.78 3.81
C GLU A 121 0.77 16.69 2.67
N GLU A 122 1.86 15.95 2.90
CA GLU A 122 2.91 15.75 1.93
C GLU A 122 2.68 14.49 1.09
N VAL A 123 3.13 14.54 -0.14
CA VAL A 123 3.14 13.37 -1.03
C VAL A 123 4.18 12.38 -0.55
N PRO A 124 3.84 11.11 -0.32
CA PRO A 124 4.83 10.12 0.04
C PRO A 124 5.96 10.02 -0.99
N ARG A 125 7.19 9.80 -0.50
CA ARG A 125 8.44 9.86 -1.32
C ARG A 125 8.42 8.96 -2.55
N ALA A 126 7.76 7.80 -2.49
CA ALA A 126 7.66 6.90 -3.63
C ALA A 126 6.93 7.54 -4.81
N TYR A 127 5.84 8.27 -4.54
CA TYR A 127 5.04 8.93 -5.56
C TYR A 127 5.75 10.18 -6.12
N SER A 128 6.35 11.00 -5.26
CA SER A 128 7.09 12.20 -5.72
C SER A 128 8.29 11.81 -6.58
N ARG A 129 9.01 10.73 -6.25
CA ARG A 129 10.11 10.19 -7.07
C ARG A 129 9.63 9.66 -8.42
N ALA A 130 8.51 8.94 -8.44
CA ALA A 130 8.01 8.29 -9.65
C ALA A 130 7.34 9.26 -10.62
N PHE A 131 6.63 10.26 -10.12
CA PHE A 131 5.77 11.14 -10.92
C PHE A 131 6.35 12.53 -11.15
N GLY A 132 7.16 13.04 -10.22
CA GLY A 132 7.80 14.35 -10.34
C GLY A 132 6.80 15.47 -10.66
N GLU A 133 7.12 16.24 -11.68
CA GLU A 133 6.31 17.37 -12.17
C GLU A 133 4.97 16.94 -12.82
N ASN A 134 4.77 15.64 -13.07
CA ASN A 134 3.54 15.14 -13.65
C ASN A 134 2.41 14.92 -12.62
N ILE A 135 2.65 15.23 -11.34
CA ILE A 135 1.60 15.29 -10.33
C ILE A 135 0.74 16.53 -10.61
N VAL A 136 -0.51 16.33 -11.03
CA VAL A 136 -1.44 17.42 -11.32
C VAL A 136 -2.16 17.94 -10.08
N GLY A 137 -2.17 17.15 -9.02
CA GLY A 137 -2.75 17.52 -7.74
C GLY A 137 -2.53 16.45 -6.70
N THR A 138 -2.54 16.90 -5.46
CA THR A 138 -2.52 16.06 -4.27
C THR A 138 -3.70 16.45 -3.42
N CYS A 139 -4.45 15.48 -2.95
CA CYS A 139 -5.60 15.75 -2.11
C CYS A 139 -5.55 14.90 -0.86
N ARG A 140 -5.66 15.60 0.28
CA ARG A 140 -6.04 14.99 1.54
C ARG A 140 -7.54 15.24 1.72
N PRO A 141 -8.37 14.21 1.96
CA PRO A 141 -9.79 14.40 2.19
C PRO A 141 -10.03 15.26 3.43
N GLU A 142 -10.98 16.18 3.34
CA GLU A 142 -11.34 17.05 4.47
C GLU A 142 -11.87 16.22 5.63
N GLY A 143 -11.43 16.51 6.86
CA GLY A 143 -11.80 15.78 8.06
C GLY A 143 -11.12 14.41 8.22
N VAL A 144 -10.24 14.00 7.30
CA VAL A 144 -9.47 12.76 7.39
C VAL A 144 -8.06 13.09 7.89
N ASN A 145 -7.79 12.81 9.16
CA ASN A 145 -6.51 13.05 9.81
C ASN A 145 -5.75 11.74 10.13
N SER A 146 -6.45 10.61 10.03
CA SER A 146 -5.92 9.28 10.26
C SER A 146 -6.60 8.24 9.37
N THR A 147 -6.05 7.04 9.32
CA THR A 147 -6.66 5.91 8.62
C THR A 147 -8.04 5.55 9.18
N LEU A 148 -8.29 5.80 10.48
CA LEU A 148 -9.56 5.49 11.12
C LEU A 148 -10.71 6.39 10.61
N ASP A 149 -10.42 7.64 10.29
CA ASP A 149 -11.41 8.59 9.78
C ASP A 149 -11.98 8.14 8.41
N LEU A 150 -11.20 7.39 7.62
CA LEU A 150 -11.67 6.78 6.38
C LEU A 150 -12.83 5.80 6.57
N MET A 151 -12.97 5.22 7.76
CA MET A 151 -14.02 4.25 8.08
C MET A 151 -15.40 4.93 8.29
N THR A 152 -15.41 6.25 8.50
CA THR A 152 -16.66 7.03 8.69
C THR A 152 -17.35 7.29 7.36
N GLU A 153 -18.66 7.58 7.40
CA GLU A 153 -19.41 7.94 6.20
C GLU A 153 -18.94 9.28 5.62
N GLU A 154 -18.63 10.25 6.50
CA GLU A 154 -18.11 11.56 6.14
C GLU A 154 -16.74 11.44 5.47
N GLY A 155 -15.83 10.64 6.04
CA GLY A 155 -14.51 10.38 5.45
C GLY A 155 -14.60 9.75 4.07
N ARG A 156 -15.48 8.77 3.88
CA ARG A 156 -15.74 8.16 2.56
C ARG A 156 -16.25 9.18 1.54
N LYS A 157 -17.21 10.03 1.93
CA LYS A 157 -17.72 11.11 1.06
C LYS A 157 -16.64 12.08 0.68
N SER A 158 -15.79 12.48 1.64
CA SER A 158 -14.67 13.39 1.40
C SER A 158 -13.64 12.79 0.44
N VAL A 159 -13.32 11.49 0.55
CA VAL A 159 -12.45 10.77 -0.40
C VAL A 159 -13.01 10.86 -1.83
N VAL A 160 -14.32 10.64 -2.01
CA VAL A 160 -14.97 10.73 -3.33
C VAL A 160 -14.86 12.14 -3.90
N LEU A 161 -15.15 13.18 -3.10
CA LEU A 161 -15.07 14.56 -3.55
C LEU A 161 -13.65 14.93 -3.99
N LYS A 162 -12.64 14.50 -3.25
CA LYS A 162 -11.24 14.76 -3.59
C LYS A 162 -10.77 14.00 -4.83
N ALA A 163 -11.27 12.78 -5.07
CA ALA A 163 -11.00 12.06 -6.31
C ALA A 163 -11.57 12.80 -7.55
N LEU A 164 -12.80 13.32 -7.45
CA LEU A 164 -13.42 14.13 -8.50
C LEU A 164 -12.67 15.45 -8.74
N GLU A 165 -12.15 16.08 -7.69
CA GLU A 165 -11.29 17.26 -7.78
C GLU A 165 -10.01 16.95 -8.56
N LEU A 166 -9.31 15.83 -8.23
CA LEU A 166 -8.12 15.40 -8.97
C LEU A 166 -8.43 15.13 -10.45
N LYS A 167 -9.57 14.52 -10.74
CA LYS A 167 -10.04 14.34 -12.12
C LYS A 167 -10.25 15.68 -12.83
N ALA A 168 -10.87 16.65 -12.17
CA ALA A 168 -11.09 17.97 -12.72
C ALA A 168 -9.78 18.75 -12.98
N LEU A 169 -8.74 18.49 -12.18
CA LEU A 169 -7.38 19.01 -12.38
C LEU A 169 -6.64 18.34 -13.55
N GLY A 170 -7.25 17.37 -14.20
CA GLY A 170 -6.72 16.70 -15.37
C GLY A 170 -5.93 15.43 -15.09
N ALA A 171 -6.11 14.80 -13.93
CA ALA A 171 -5.54 13.48 -13.67
C ALA A 171 -6.02 12.47 -14.71
N GLU A 172 -5.09 11.69 -15.26
CA GLU A 172 -5.34 10.57 -16.16
C GLU A 172 -5.44 9.24 -15.38
N VAL A 173 -4.86 9.22 -14.18
CA VAL A 173 -4.90 8.12 -13.22
C VAL A 173 -4.84 8.68 -11.81
N ILE A 174 -5.51 8.03 -10.86
CA ILE A 174 -5.40 8.34 -9.43
C ILE A 174 -4.64 7.23 -8.73
N ALA A 175 -3.56 7.59 -8.06
CA ALA A 175 -2.80 6.70 -7.20
C ALA A 175 -3.22 6.90 -5.73
N LEU A 176 -3.77 5.85 -5.10
CA LEU A 176 -4.16 5.91 -3.70
C LEU A 176 -2.91 5.82 -2.81
N ALA A 177 -2.66 6.85 -2.05
CA ALA A 177 -1.48 6.98 -1.20
C ALA A 177 -1.78 6.69 0.28
N CYS A 178 -2.70 5.78 0.54
CA CYS A 178 -3.01 5.23 1.85
C CYS A 178 -3.66 3.85 1.71
N THR A 179 -3.07 2.83 2.35
CA THR A 179 -3.61 1.46 2.33
C THR A 179 -4.93 1.31 3.10
N GLY A 180 -5.29 2.28 3.95
CA GLY A 180 -6.62 2.39 4.55
C GLY A 180 -7.74 2.54 3.52
N MET A 181 -7.45 3.08 2.34
CA MET A 181 -8.41 3.16 1.23
C MET A 181 -8.72 1.80 0.64
N SER A 182 -7.78 0.85 0.65
CA SER A 182 -8.04 -0.56 0.34
C SER A 182 -8.92 -1.23 1.41
N THR A 183 -8.70 -0.89 2.68
CA THR A 183 -9.54 -1.38 3.79
C THR A 183 -11.01 -1.06 3.55
N ILE A 184 -11.32 0.15 3.12
CA ILE A 184 -12.69 0.58 2.82
C ILE A 184 -13.17 0.21 1.40
N LYS A 185 -12.32 -0.46 0.60
CA LYS A 185 -12.60 -0.95 -0.77
C LYS A 185 -13.12 0.14 -1.71
N ILE A 186 -12.55 1.36 -1.63
CA ILE A 186 -13.11 2.52 -2.33
C ILE A 186 -12.61 2.63 -3.77
N ALA A 187 -11.50 2.01 -4.13
CA ALA A 187 -10.85 2.20 -5.44
C ALA A 187 -11.82 2.01 -6.62
N LYS A 188 -12.60 0.93 -6.62
CA LYS A 188 -13.57 0.64 -7.68
C LYS A 188 -14.67 1.69 -7.78
N VAL A 189 -15.17 2.18 -6.65
CA VAL A 189 -16.20 3.25 -6.61
C VAL A 189 -15.63 4.54 -7.21
N LEU A 190 -14.38 4.89 -6.87
CA LEU A 190 -13.71 6.07 -7.42
C LEU A 190 -13.47 5.92 -8.93
N GLU A 191 -13.07 4.74 -9.37
CA GLU A 191 -12.85 4.45 -10.80
C GLU A 191 -14.16 4.60 -11.60
N GLU A 192 -15.27 4.09 -11.08
CA GLU A 192 -16.60 4.24 -11.69
C GLU A 192 -17.07 5.71 -11.72
N MET A 193 -16.79 6.49 -10.67
CA MET A 193 -17.19 7.89 -10.60
C MET A 193 -16.30 8.82 -11.43
N CYS A 194 -15.01 8.61 -11.39
CA CYS A 194 -14.02 9.45 -12.09
C CYS A 194 -13.83 9.06 -13.56
N GLN A 195 -14.22 7.85 -13.97
CA GLN A 195 -14.02 7.30 -15.32
C GLN A 195 -12.53 7.34 -15.75
N ILE A 196 -11.61 7.13 -14.80
CA ILE A 196 -10.18 6.96 -15.01
C ILE A 196 -9.67 5.86 -14.06
N PRO A 197 -8.53 5.21 -14.38
CA PRO A 197 -7.96 4.19 -13.50
C PRO A 197 -7.65 4.74 -12.10
N VAL A 198 -7.95 3.93 -11.09
CA VAL A 198 -7.65 4.20 -9.68
C VAL A 198 -6.85 3.03 -9.13
N ILE A 199 -5.62 3.28 -8.73
CA ILE A 199 -4.68 2.21 -8.33
C ILE A 199 -4.79 1.97 -6.83
N ASP A 200 -5.26 0.79 -6.49
CA ASP A 200 -5.35 0.31 -5.10
C ASP A 200 -3.97 -0.18 -4.61
N PRO A 201 -3.46 0.34 -3.49
CA PRO A 201 -2.12 0.02 -3.01
C PRO A 201 -1.96 -1.43 -2.55
N VAL A 202 -2.98 -2.06 -1.98
CA VAL A 202 -2.91 -3.47 -1.57
C VAL A 202 -2.94 -4.40 -2.79
N MET A 203 -3.71 -4.06 -3.81
CA MET A 203 -3.69 -4.80 -5.06
C MET A 203 -2.34 -4.65 -5.78
N ALA A 204 -1.77 -3.45 -5.78
CA ALA A 204 -0.48 -3.16 -6.42
C ALA A 204 0.69 -3.86 -5.71
N GLU A 205 0.77 -3.79 -4.37
CA GLU A 205 1.83 -4.48 -3.59
C GLU A 205 1.79 -5.99 -3.83
N GLY A 206 0.59 -6.58 -3.95
CA GLY A 206 0.42 -8.00 -4.25
C GLY A 206 0.93 -8.40 -5.63
N LEU A 207 0.71 -7.57 -6.66
CA LEU A 207 1.23 -7.84 -8.01
C LEU A 207 2.75 -7.85 -8.04
N VAL A 208 3.37 -6.84 -7.41
CA VAL A 208 4.83 -6.75 -7.32
C VAL A 208 5.40 -7.90 -6.48
N ALA A 209 4.77 -8.24 -5.35
CA ALA A 209 5.17 -9.38 -4.53
C ALA A 209 5.10 -10.69 -5.32
N TYR A 210 4.06 -10.90 -6.11
CA TYR A 210 3.92 -12.09 -6.93
C TYR A 210 5.01 -12.21 -7.99
N PHE A 211 5.31 -11.11 -8.68
CA PHE A 211 6.42 -11.05 -9.63
C PHE A 211 7.75 -11.38 -8.97
N GLU A 212 8.07 -10.77 -7.82
CA GLU A 212 9.32 -11.00 -7.10
C GLU A 212 9.43 -12.43 -6.58
N CYS A 213 8.37 -13.02 -6.04
CA CYS A 213 8.34 -14.41 -5.62
C CYS A 213 8.60 -15.37 -6.79
N LEU A 214 8.01 -15.14 -7.96
CA LEU A 214 8.26 -15.93 -9.15
C LEU A 214 9.71 -15.81 -9.63
N ARG A 215 10.27 -14.60 -9.62
CA ARG A 215 11.63 -14.32 -10.04
C ARG A 215 12.68 -14.99 -9.14
N THR A 216 12.41 -15.11 -7.85
CA THR A 216 13.32 -15.74 -6.87
C THR A 216 13.24 -17.26 -6.86
N VAL A 217 12.20 -17.85 -7.42
CA VAL A 217 12.17 -19.31 -7.66
C VAL A 217 13.26 -19.63 -8.66
N ARG A 218 14.35 -20.24 -8.19
CA ARG A 218 15.37 -20.82 -9.10
C ARG A 218 14.65 -21.74 -10.07
N SER A 219 15.05 -21.71 -11.33
CA SER A 219 14.54 -22.51 -12.44
C SER A 219 14.78 -24.02 -12.24
N GLU A 220 14.29 -24.57 -11.14
CA GLU A 220 14.13 -26.00 -10.97
C GLU A 220 12.87 -26.41 -11.69
N SER A 221 13.05 -26.90 -12.93
CA SER A 221 12.02 -27.51 -13.77
C SER A 221 11.11 -26.56 -14.58
N ILE A 222 11.68 -25.87 -15.57
CA ILE A 222 11.00 -25.80 -16.86
C ILE A 222 11.64 -26.93 -17.69
N GLY A 223 11.18 -28.14 -17.44
CA GLY A 223 11.46 -29.35 -18.21
C GLY A 223 10.21 -29.76 -18.93
#